data_642475732d3be5ed527168fd1f8fe4c6
#
_entry.id   642475732d3be5ed527168fd1f8fe4c6
#
_cell.length_a   1.000
_cell.length_b   1.000
_cell.length_c   1.000
_cell.angle_alpha   90.00
_cell.angle_beta   90.00
_cell.angle_gamma   90.00
#
_symmetry.space_group_name_H-M   'P 1'
#
loop_
_entity.id
_entity.type
_entity.pdbx_description
1 polymer ?
#
loop_
_entity_poly.entity_id
_entity_poly.type
_entity_poly.pdbx_seq_one_letter_code
_entity_poly.pdbx_strand_id
1 'polypeptide(L)'
;MPCEARPLSVKHYDYSASHIRMSVENSLLKLQTDYIDVLLLHRPSPLIDGAIVAEEFQNLQKEGKVKQLGVSNFTPSQMQLLQKEVSLTWNQLECSLTYEVPIFDGTLDHMKYQNIGAMAWSPLGSYFKENSIQKQRIQKVIVPLCNKYNCSEDQLLLAWLICNPSKIYPVVGTTSVKRM
;
A
#
# COMPACT_ATOMS: atom_id res chain seq x y z
N MET A 1 -3.41 -9.57 10.56
CA MET A 1 -2.89 -10.79 11.21
C MET A 1 -4.08 -11.56 11.80
N PRO A 2 -4.06 -12.90 11.91
CA PRO A 2 -5.11 -13.63 12.61
C PRO A 2 -5.15 -13.16 14.08
N CYS A 3 -6.34 -12.97 14.63
CA CYS A 3 -6.49 -12.66 16.05
C CYS A 3 -6.18 -13.93 16.86
N GLU A 4 -5.12 -13.91 17.65
CA GLU A 4 -4.72 -15.06 18.48
C GLU A 4 -5.74 -15.44 19.57
N ALA A 5 -6.69 -14.55 19.86
CA ALA A 5 -7.70 -14.76 20.91
C ALA A 5 -8.92 -15.62 20.49
N ARG A 6 -8.98 -16.10 19.24
CA ARG A 6 -10.11 -16.91 18.75
C ARG A 6 -9.63 -18.29 18.30
N PRO A 7 -10.27 -19.39 18.76
CA PRO A 7 -9.88 -20.75 18.43
C PRO A 7 -10.21 -21.15 16.97
N LEU A 8 -10.59 -20.19 16.13
CA LEU A 8 -10.90 -20.44 14.72
C LEU A 8 -9.64 -20.25 13.88
N SER A 9 -9.21 -21.29 13.20
CA SER A 9 -8.07 -21.29 12.26
C SER A 9 -8.35 -20.57 10.94
N VAL A 10 -9.47 -19.85 10.83
CA VAL A 10 -9.85 -19.12 9.63
C VAL A 10 -9.23 -17.73 9.65
N LYS A 11 -8.45 -17.41 8.61
CA LYS A 11 -7.90 -16.06 8.41
C LYS A 11 -9.04 -15.08 8.17
N HIS A 12 -9.15 -14.06 9.02
CA HIS A 12 -10.14 -12.98 8.89
C HIS A 12 -9.50 -11.63 9.23
N TYR A 13 -10.18 -10.55 8.87
CA TYR A 13 -9.81 -9.17 9.21
C TYR A 13 -10.87 -8.62 10.15
N ASP A 14 -10.42 -8.06 11.27
CA ASP A 14 -11.27 -7.45 12.28
C ASP A 14 -11.13 -5.92 12.17
N TYR A 15 -12.24 -5.24 11.87
CA TYR A 15 -12.33 -3.78 11.77
C TYR A 15 -13.22 -3.18 12.86
N SER A 16 -13.39 -3.89 13.98
CA SER A 16 -14.03 -3.30 15.17
C SER A 16 -13.21 -2.14 15.71
N ALA A 17 -13.87 -1.15 16.30
CA ALA A 17 -13.22 0.00 16.91
C ALA A 17 -12.14 -0.41 17.94
N SER A 18 -12.46 -1.41 18.77
CA SER A 18 -11.52 -1.94 19.76
C SER A 18 -10.27 -2.56 19.15
N HIS A 19 -10.41 -3.29 18.04
CA HIS A 19 -9.25 -3.88 17.35
C HIS A 19 -8.39 -2.83 16.65
N ILE A 20 -9.02 -1.83 16.01
CA ILE A 20 -8.32 -0.71 15.38
C ILE A 20 -7.51 0.04 16.45
N ARG A 21 -8.15 0.43 17.57
CA ARG A 21 -7.48 1.12 18.67
C ARG A 21 -6.31 0.34 19.23
N MET A 22 -6.52 -0.91 19.58
CA MET A 22 -5.47 -1.80 20.12
C MET A 22 -4.28 -1.92 19.12
N SER A 23 -4.56 -2.01 17.83
CA SER A 23 -3.53 -2.11 16.79
C SER A 23 -2.71 -0.82 16.68
N VAL A 24 -3.36 0.35 16.79
CA VAL A 24 -2.70 1.66 16.81
C VAL A 24 -1.82 1.79 18.05
N GLU A 25 -2.35 1.52 19.25
CA GLU A 25 -1.59 1.62 20.50
C GLU A 25 -0.35 0.71 20.47
N ASN A 26 -0.51 -0.55 20.03
CA ASN A 26 0.60 -1.46 19.87
C ASN A 26 1.64 -0.98 18.85
N SER A 27 1.20 -0.32 17.78
CA SER A 27 2.12 0.24 16.77
C SER A 27 2.90 1.43 17.33
N LEU A 28 2.25 2.35 18.03
CA LEU A 28 2.89 3.49 18.70
C LEU A 28 3.96 3.02 19.69
N LEU A 29 3.61 2.04 20.53
CA LEU A 29 4.54 1.45 21.50
C LEU A 29 5.76 0.83 20.80
N LYS A 30 5.55 0.03 19.74
CA LYS A 30 6.65 -0.65 19.04
C LYS A 30 7.53 0.30 18.24
N LEU A 31 6.94 1.35 17.66
CA LEU A 31 7.64 2.38 16.91
C LEU A 31 8.29 3.44 17.80
N GLN A 32 7.97 3.44 19.12
CA GLN A 32 8.45 4.44 20.09
C GLN A 32 8.15 5.88 19.63
N THR A 33 6.91 6.11 19.20
CA THR A 33 6.42 7.40 18.73
C THR A 33 5.02 7.68 19.29
N ASP A 34 4.66 8.96 19.35
CA ASP A 34 3.36 9.40 19.86
C ASP A 34 2.28 9.45 18.77
N TYR A 35 2.66 9.36 17.49
CA TYR A 35 1.72 9.43 16.38
C TYR A 35 2.13 8.57 15.18
N ILE A 36 1.15 8.25 14.35
CA ILE A 36 1.29 7.59 13.04
C ILE A 36 0.84 8.58 11.95
N ASP A 37 1.67 8.82 10.96
CA ASP A 37 1.31 9.72 9.85
C ASP A 37 0.20 9.15 9.00
N VAL A 38 0.28 7.86 8.64
CA VAL A 38 -0.72 7.17 7.83
C VAL A 38 -1.05 5.81 8.43
N LEU A 39 -2.31 5.64 8.85
CA LEU A 39 -2.87 4.33 9.22
C LEU A 39 -3.47 3.67 8.00
N LEU A 40 -3.04 2.46 7.65
CA LEU A 40 -3.59 1.69 6.54
C LEU A 40 -4.50 0.55 7.03
N LEU A 41 -5.75 0.51 6.53
CA LEU A 41 -6.58 -0.68 6.64
C LEU A 41 -6.01 -1.76 5.71
N HIS A 42 -5.48 -2.85 6.30
CA HIS A 42 -4.55 -3.76 5.62
C HIS A 42 -5.15 -4.50 4.41
N ARG A 43 -6.43 -4.88 4.44
CA ARG A 43 -7.12 -5.58 3.36
C ARG A 43 -8.61 -5.23 3.36
N PRO A 44 -9.28 -5.24 2.20
CA PRO A 44 -10.73 -5.10 2.18
C PRO A 44 -11.40 -6.30 2.87
N SER A 45 -12.51 -6.05 3.54
CA SER A 45 -13.36 -7.09 4.10
C SER A 45 -14.81 -6.81 3.71
N PRO A 46 -15.58 -7.83 3.28
CA PRO A 46 -17.01 -7.65 3.02
C PRO A 46 -17.82 -7.34 4.28
N LEU A 47 -17.22 -7.51 5.46
CA LEU A 47 -17.82 -7.23 6.76
C LEU A 47 -17.39 -5.88 7.34
N ILE A 48 -16.72 -5.03 6.56
CA ILE A 48 -16.29 -3.72 7.04
C ILE A 48 -17.52 -2.81 7.20
N ASP A 49 -17.66 -2.23 8.40
CA ASP A 49 -18.59 -1.15 8.67
C ASP A 49 -17.84 0.18 8.58
N GLY A 50 -18.13 0.95 7.54
CA GLY A 50 -17.46 2.23 7.28
C GLY A 50 -17.70 3.26 8.37
N ALA A 51 -18.89 3.27 9.00
CA ALA A 51 -19.23 4.22 10.07
C ALA A 51 -18.41 3.95 11.33
N ILE A 52 -18.23 2.67 11.72
CA ILE A 52 -17.40 2.28 12.86
C ILE A 52 -15.94 2.68 12.61
N VAL A 53 -15.43 2.41 11.40
CA VAL A 53 -14.07 2.79 11.04
C VAL A 53 -13.88 4.31 11.08
N ALA A 54 -14.84 5.06 10.53
CA ALA A 54 -14.78 6.52 10.49
C ALA A 54 -14.81 7.14 11.91
N GLU A 55 -15.70 6.66 12.77
CA GLU A 55 -15.80 7.14 14.15
C GLU A 55 -14.49 6.89 14.92
N GLU A 56 -13.97 5.67 14.86
CA GLU A 56 -12.75 5.35 15.57
C GLU A 56 -11.53 6.09 15.01
N PHE A 57 -11.44 6.26 13.68
CA PHE A 57 -10.41 7.07 13.08
C PHE A 57 -10.46 8.52 13.53
N GLN A 58 -11.66 9.12 13.58
CA GLN A 58 -11.85 10.49 14.07
C GLN A 58 -11.43 10.64 15.55
N ASN A 59 -11.72 9.64 16.38
CA ASN A 59 -11.28 9.62 17.77
C ASN A 59 -9.76 9.58 17.89
N LEU A 60 -9.10 8.69 17.15
CA LEU A 60 -7.64 8.60 17.11
C LEU A 60 -6.98 9.86 16.55
N GLN A 61 -7.64 10.54 15.60
CA GLN A 61 -7.21 11.81 15.03
C GLN A 61 -7.33 12.96 16.04
N LYS A 62 -8.43 13.04 16.79
CA LYS A 62 -8.62 14.03 17.88
C LYS A 62 -7.59 13.83 19.00
N GLU A 63 -7.22 12.59 19.28
CA GLU A 63 -6.17 12.25 20.26
C GLU A 63 -4.74 12.54 19.71
N GLY A 64 -4.61 12.94 18.46
CA GLY A 64 -3.31 13.20 17.81
C GLY A 64 -2.50 11.95 17.47
N LYS A 65 -3.07 10.74 17.63
CA LYS A 65 -2.39 9.46 17.42
C LYS A 65 -2.27 9.05 15.96
N VAL A 66 -3.21 9.48 15.11
CA VAL A 66 -3.21 9.17 13.66
C VAL A 66 -3.52 10.45 12.89
N LYS A 67 -2.74 10.77 11.86
CA LYS A 67 -2.95 11.97 11.05
C LYS A 67 -3.82 11.70 9.82
N GLN A 68 -3.59 10.60 9.11
CA GLN A 68 -4.24 10.27 7.84
C GLN A 68 -4.69 8.81 7.81
N LEU A 69 -5.81 8.54 7.12
CA LEU A 69 -6.31 7.20 6.87
C LEU A 69 -6.06 6.82 5.42
N GLY A 70 -5.55 5.62 5.22
CA GLY A 70 -5.44 4.97 3.93
C GLY A 70 -5.96 3.53 3.99
N VAL A 71 -5.88 2.89 2.85
CA VAL A 71 -6.30 1.50 2.67
C VAL A 71 -5.20 0.70 1.96
N SER A 72 -5.32 -0.61 1.92
CA SER A 72 -4.40 -1.46 1.16
C SER A 72 -5.16 -2.50 0.34
N ASN A 73 -4.90 -2.52 -0.96
CA ASN A 73 -5.53 -3.41 -1.95
C ASN A 73 -7.06 -3.26 -2.06
N PHE A 74 -7.57 -2.04 -1.87
CA PHE A 74 -8.98 -1.73 -2.10
C PHE A 74 -9.22 -1.42 -3.57
N THR A 75 -10.31 -1.94 -4.11
CA THR A 75 -10.80 -1.60 -5.44
C THR A 75 -11.43 -0.20 -5.45
N PRO A 76 -11.63 0.43 -6.64
CA PRO A 76 -12.33 1.71 -6.74
C PRO A 76 -13.67 1.73 -6.02
N SER A 77 -14.51 0.70 -6.19
CA SER A 77 -15.82 0.61 -5.55
C SER A 77 -15.74 0.48 -4.03
N GLN A 78 -14.75 -0.25 -3.51
CA GLN A 78 -14.53 -0.37 -2.06
C GLN A 78 -14.03 0.93 -1.45
N MET A 79 -13.15 1.66 -2.16
CA MET A 79 -12.74 3.00 -1.73
C MET A 79 -13.91 3.97 -1.73
N GLN A 80 -14.73 3.99 -2.79
CA GLN A 80 -15.93 4.84 -2.87
C GLN A 80 -16.93 4.56 -1.74
N LEU A 81 -17.10 3.28 -1.39
CA LEU A 81 -18.00 2.91 -0.29
C LEU A 81 -17.50 3.48 1.04
N LEU A 82 -16.21 3.33 1.35
CA LEU A 82 -15.65 3.83 2.60
C LEU A 82 -15.54 5.36 2.61
N GLN A 83 -15.32 6.00 1.45
CA GLN A 83 -15.24 7.46 1.33
C GLN A 83 -16.56 8.19 1.61
N LYS A 84 -17.68 7.49 1.68
CA LYS A 84 -18.96 8.08 2.16
C LYS A 84 -18.88 8.48 3.63
N GLU A 85 -18.05 7.81 4.40
CA GLU A 85 -17.97 7.97 5.85
C GLU A 85 -16.68 8.69 6.27
N VAL A 86 -15.57 8.51 5.54
CA VAL A 86 -14.26 9.05 5.91
C VAL A 86 -13.39 9.35 4.70
N SER A 87 -12.58 10.41 4.79
CA SER A 87 -11.61 10.75 3.75
C SER A 87 -10.45 9.76 3.71
N LEU A 88 -10.15 9.23 2.52
CA LEU A 88 -9.00 8.38 2.27
C LEU A 88 -7.90 9.18 1.56
N THR A 89 -6.66 9.05 2.04
CA THR A 89 -5.50 9.75 1.47
C THR A 89 -4.54 8.84 0.71
N TRP A 90 -4.53 7.54 1.01
CA TRP A 90 -3.59 6.58 0.43
C TRP A 90 -4.27 5.25 0.12
N ASN A 91 -3.82 4.60 -0.96
CA ASN A 91 -4.05 3.16 -1.18
C ASN A 91 -2.71 2.49 -1.50
N GLN A 92 -2.33 1.52 -0.67
CA GLN A 92 -1.14 0.70 -0.90
C GLN A 92 -1.55 -0.58 -1.63
N LEU A 93 -1.03 -0.77 -2.85
CA LEU A 93 -1.41 -1.84 -3.75
C LEU A 93 -0.19 -2.53 -4.36
N GLU A 94 -0.33 -3.74 -4.89
CA GLU A 94 0.72 -4.35 -5.70
C GLU A 94 0.86 -3.60 -7.01
N CYS A 95 2.05 -3.09 -7.30
CA CYS A 95 2.34 -2.50 -8.59
C CYS A 95 3.83 -2.59 -8.91
N SER A 96 4.14 -3.09 -10.07
CA SER A 96 5.52 -3.22 -10.58
C SER A 96 5.48 -3.39 -12.09
N LEU A 97 6.62 -3.37 -12.74
CA LEU A 97 6.70 -3.65 -14.18
C LEU A 97 6.34 -5.11 -14.53
N THR A 98 6.29 -6.02 -13.55
CA THR A 98 5.83 -7.40 -13.71
C THR A 98 4.41 -7.64 -13.19
N TYR A 99 3.77 -6.62 -12.62
CA TYR A 99 2.38 -6.64 -12.16
C TYR A 99 1.76 -5.25 -12.34
N GLU A 100 1.25 -5.00 -13.54
CA GLU A 100 0.75 -3.72 -14.00
C GLU A 100 -0.79 -3.58 -13.90
N VAL A 101 -1.48 -4.55 -13.31
CA VAL A 101 -2.95 -4.58 -13.23
C VAL A 101 -3.57 -3.26 -12.78
N PRO A 102 -3.11 -2.58 -11.70
CA PRO A 102 -3.75 -1.33 -11.26
C PRO A 102 -3.64 -0.17 -12.24
N ILE A 103 -2.72 -0.26 -13.22
CA ILE A 103 -2.54 0.77 -14.26
C ILE A 103 -3.68 0.69 -15.28
N PHE A 104 -4.21 -0.53 -15.53
CA PHE A 104 -5.16 -0.80 -16.60
C PHE A 104 -6.58 -1.11 -16.14
N ASP A 105 -6.80 -1.42 -14.85
CA ASP A 105 -8.11 -1.78 -14.30
C ASP A 105 -8.94 -0.60 -13.78
N GLY A 106 -8.42 0.63 -13.94
CA GLY A 106 -9.06 1.87 -13.48
C GLY A 106 -8.76 2.23 -12.02
N THR A 107 -7.97 1.41 -11.30
CA THR A 107 -7.65 1.70 -9.89
C THR A 107 -6.84 2.98 -9.76
N LEU A 108 -5.76 3.14 -10.53
CA LEU A 108 -4.94 4.36 -10.48
C LEU A 108 -5.68 5.58 -11.03
N ASP A 109 -6.56 5.41 -12.03
CA ASP A 109 -7.38 6.50 -12.56
C ASP A 109 -8.34 7.03 -11.49
N HIS A 110 -9.02 6.12 -10.78
CA HIS A 110 -9.89 6.46 -9.66
C HIS A 110 -9.11 7.18 -8.54
N MET A 111 -7.96 6.64 -8.15
CA MET A 111 -7.12 7.25 -7.12
C MET A 111 -6.67 8.66 -7.51
N LYS A 112 -6.24 8.84 -8.75
CA LYS A 112 -5.86 10.15 -9.28
C LYS A 112 -7.03 11.13 -9.29
N TYR A 113 -8.22 10.70 -9.72
CA TYR A 113 -9.43 11.51 -9.72
C TYR A 113 -9.83 11.96 -8.31
N GLN A 114 -9.66 11.08 -7.30
CA GLN A 114 -10.00 11.33 -5.91
C GLN A 114 -8.85 11.95 -5.08
N ASN A 115 -7.70 12.27 -5.70
CA ASN A 115 -6.50 12.73 -5.01
C ASN A 115 -6.00 11.76 -3.91
N ILE A 116 -6.13 10.46 -4.14
CA ILE A 116 -5.59 9.39 -3.29
C ILE A 116 -4.19 9.04 -3.77
N GLY A 117 -3.21 9.10 -2.89
CA GLY A 117 -1.83 8.72 -3.18
C GLY A 117 -1.67 7.21 -3.38
N ALA A 118 -0.83 6.81 -4.32
CA ALA A 118 -0.52 5.41 -4.60
C ALA A 118 0.81 4.99 -3.97
N MET A 119 0.79 3.93 -3.16
CA MET A 119 2.00 3.24 -2.67
C MET A 119 2.08 1.86 -3.32
N ALA A 120 3.25 1.49 -3.86
CA ALA A 120 3.46 0.18 -4.45
C ALA A 120 4.19 -0.76 -3.50
N TRP A 121 3.53 -1.81 -3.00
CA TRP A 121 4.25 -2.91 -2.37
C TRP A 121 4.76 -3.89 -3.45
N SER A 122 5.82 -4.65 -3.14
CA SER A 122 6.58 -5.44 -4.14
C SER A 122 6.96 -4.64 -5.39
N PRO A 123 7.58 -3.46 -5.27
CA PRO A 123 7.80 -2.56 -6.41
C PRO A 123 8.75 -3.14 -7.48
N LEU A 124 9.53 -4.14 -7.14
CA LEU A 124 10.37 -4.89 -8.09
C LEU A 124 9.69 -6.16 -8.63
N GLY A 125 8.52 -6.49 -8.10
CA GLY A 125 7.71 -7.65 -8.50
C GLY A 125 8.47 -8.98 -8.45
N SER A 126 8.31 -9.78 -9.49
CA SER A 126 9.01 -11.05 -9.67
C SER A 126 10.33 -10.91 -10.46
N TYR A 127 10.71 -9.70 -10.88
CA TYR A 127 11.82 -9.49 -11.81
C TYR A 127 13.14 -10.17 -11.41
N PHE A 128 13.51 -10.13 -10.13
CA PHE A 128 14.70 -10.77 -9.61
C PHE A 128 14.49 -12.19 -9.09
N LYS A 129 13.23 -12.65 -9.02
CA LYS A 129 12.89 -13.95 -8.43
C LYS A 129 12.81 -15.06 -9.47
N GLU A 130 12.39 -14.75 -10.70
CA GLU A 130 12.04 -15.73 -11.72
C GLU A 130 12.75 -15.41 -13.04
N ASN A 131 13.15 -16.47 -13.76
CA ASN A 131 13.63 -16.34 -15.13
C ASN A 131 12.49 -16.61 -16.11
N SER A 132 11.57 -15.65 -16.23
CA SER A 132 10.36 -15.75 -17.06
C SER A 132 10.55 -15.10 -18.44
N ILE A 133 9.67 -15.45 -19.38
CA ILE A 133 9.60 -14.78 -20.70
C ILE A 133 9.33 -13.29 -20.52
N GLN A 134 8.50 -12.90 -19.54
CA GLN A 134 8.23 -11.51 -19.21
C GLN A 134 9.52 -10.78 -18.81
N LYS A 135 10.31 -11.37 -17.90
CA LYS A 135 11.63 -10.82 -17.53
C LYS A 135 12.53 -10.61 -18.73
N GLN A 136 12.65 -11.60 -19.62
CA GLN A 136 13.49 -11.50 -20.81
C GLN A 136 13.05 -10.36 -21.74
N ARG A 137 11.74 -10.11 -21.87
CA ARG A 137 11.21 -8.97 -22.63
C ARG A 137 11.57 -7.64 -21.97
N ILE A 138 11.41 -7.55 -20.66
CA ILE A 138 11.75 -6.36 -19.88
C ILE A 138 13.26 -6.09 -19.98
N GLN A 139 14.11 -7.10 -19.84
CA GLN A 139 15.57 -6.95 -19.91
C GLN A 139 16.06 -6.37 -21.25
N LYS A 140 15.42 -6.72 -22.37
CA LYS A 140 15.77 -6.15 -23.69
C LYS A 140 15.64 -4.63 -23.73
N VAL A 141 14.76 -4.04 -22.91
CA VAL A 141 14.54 -2.59 -22.82
C VAL A 141 15.38 -1.99 -21.69
N ILE A 142 15.40 -2.63 -20.54
CA ILE A 142 16.03 -2.08 -19.33
C ILE A 142 17.56 -2.06 -19.45
N VAL A 143 18.21 -3.13 -19.94
CA VAL A 143 19.66 -3.21 -19.98
C VAL A 143 20.31 -2.09 -20.81
N PRO A 144 19.84 -1.77 -22.03
CA PRO A 144 20.33 -0.60 -22.76
C PRO A 144 20.12 0.73 -22.03
N LEU A 145 18.99 0.88 -21.30
CA LEU A 145 18.73 2.09 -20.53
C LEU A 145 19.64 2.20 -19.31
N CYS A 146 19.90 1.10 -18.60
CA CYS A 146 20.87 1.07 -17.50
C CYS A 146 22.26 1.52 -17.96
N ASN A 147 22.71 1.04 -19.11
CA ASN A 147 23.98 1.46 -19.70
C ASN A 147 23.99 2.95 -20.07
N LYS A 148 22.88 3.44 -20.66
CA LYS A 148 22.72 4.85 -21.04
C LYS A 148 22.75 5.80 -19.85
N TYR A 149 22.09 5.42 -18.77
CA TYR A 149 21.93 6.28 -17.58
C TYR A 149 22.91 5.94 -16.45
N ASN A 150 23.80 4.97 -16.65
CA ASN A 150 24.76 4.49 -15.65
C ASN A 150 24.08 4.15 -14.31
N CYS A 151 23.02 3.34 -14.37
CA CYS A 151 22.25 2.93 -13.20
C CYS A 151 22.03 1.39 -13.21
N SER A 152 21.62 0.87 -12.04
CA SER A 152 21.27 -0.55 -11.92
C SER A 152 19.82 -0.83 -12.34
N GLU A 153 19.51 -2.10 -12.60
CA GLU A 153 18.17 -2.52 -13.04
C GLU A 153 17.11 -2.19 -11.97
N ASP A 154 17.40 -2.38 -10.69
CA ASP A 154 16.48 -2.06 -9.59
C ASP A 154 16.19 -0.56 -9.50
N GLN A 155 17.21 0.30 -9.71
CA GLN A 155 17.02 1.75 -9.76
C GLN A 155 16.09 2.15 -10.91
N LEU A 156 16.24 1.56 -12.09
CA LEU A 156 15.41 1.86 -13.23
C LEU A 156 13.96 1.38 -13.05
N LEU A 157 13.76 0.19 -12.44
CA LEU A 157 12.44 -0.34 -12.11
C LEU A 157 11.71 0.53 -11.09
N LEU A 158 12.40 1.04 -10.08
CA LEU A 158 11.82 1.97 -9.11
C LEU A 158 11.52 3.34 -9.73
N ALA A 159 12.42 3.84 -10.56
CA ALA A 159 12.22 5.10 -11.29
C ALA A 159 10.98 5.05 -12.20
N TRP A 160 10.70 3.90 -12.83
CA TRP A 160 9.51 3.71 -13.67
C TRP A 160 8.21 3.94 -12.87
N LEU A 161 8.12 3.48 -11.63
CA LEU A 161 6.97 3.74 -10.75
C LEU A 161 6.85 5.23 -10.40
N ILE A 162 7.96 5.85 -9.99
CA ILE A 162 7.99 7.26 -9.57
C ILE A 162 7.64 8.20 -10.73
N CYS A 163 8.13 7.88 -11.93
CA CYS A 163 7.88 8.68 -13.15
C CYS A 163 6.48 8.45 -13.74
N ASN A 164 5.70 7.49 -13.22
CA ASN A 164 4.33 7.30 -13.67
C ASN A 164 3.49 8.57 -13.40
N PRO A 165 2.61 9.00 -14.34
CA PRO A 165 1.73 10.16 -14.14
C PRO A 165 0.87 10.12 -12.89
N SER A 166 0.60 8.93 -12.35
CA SER A 166 -0.11 8.73 -11.08
C SER A 166 0.81 8.84 -9.86
N LYS A 167 2.11 9.09 -10.04
CA LYS A 167 3.12 9.24 -8.97
C LYS A 167 3.06 8.10 -7.94
N ILE A 168 3.45 6.91 -8.38
CA ILE A 168 3.40 5.72 -7.54
C ILE A 168 4.65 5.68 -6.66
N TYR A 169 4.46 5.71 -5.34
CA TYR A 169 5.55 5.67 -4.36
C TYR A 169 5.95 4.23 -4.04
N PRO A 170 7.16 3.77 -4.39
CA PRO A 170 7.58 2.41 -4.09
C PRO A 170 7.83 2.22 -2.60
N VAL A 171 7.24 1.19 -2.02
CA VAL A 171 7.53 0.74 -0.65
C VAL A 171 8.67 -0.27 -0.73
N VAL A 172 9.87 0.19 -0.41
CA VAL A 172 11.08 -0.63 -0.52
C VAL A 172 11.41 -1.31 0.81
N GLY A 173 11.82 -2.58 0.74
CA GLY A 173 12.33 -3.34 1.87
C GLY A 173 13.75 -3.80 1.58
N THR A 174 14.73 -3.26 2.30
CA THR A 174 16.12 -3.69 2.20
C THR A 174 16.77 -3.75 3.57
N THR A 175 17.68 -4.72 3.76
CA THR A 175 18.55 -4.82 4.93
C THR A 175 19.96 -4.33 4.63
N SER A 176 20.22 -3.90 3.39
CA SER A 176 21.53 -3.41 2.96
C SER A 176 21.57 -1.89 3.02
N VAL A 177 22.45 -1.35 3.87
CA VAL A 177 22.70 0.10 3.98
C VAL A 177 23.17 0.70 2.65
N LYS A 178 23.88 -0.07 1.83
CA LYS A 178 24.35 0.40 0.50
C LYS A 178 23.22 0.62 -0.52
N ARG A 179 22.02 0.09 -0.24
CA ARG A 179 20.84 0.22 -1.12
C ARG A 179 19.84 1.27 -0.61
N MET A 180 20.07 1.80 0.57
CA MET A 180 19.34 2.95 1.12
C MET A 180 20.04 4.25 0.73
#